data_17f02140ad57ae955ef6ebcdf3e4cca8
#
_entry.id   17f02140ad57ae955ef6ebcdf3e4cca8
#
_cell.length_a   1.000
_cell.length_b   1.000
_cell.length_c   1.000
_cell.angle_alpha   90.00
_cell.angle_beta   90.00
_cell.angle_gamma   90.00
#
_symmetry.space_group_name_H-M   'P 1'
#
loop_
_entity.id
_entity.type
_entity.pdbx_description
1 polymer ?
#
loop_
_entity_poly.entity_id
_entity_poly.type
_entity_poly.pdbx_seq_one_letter_code
_entity_poly.pdbx_strand_id
1 'polypeptide(L)'
;KDHGRAVPVCRDGQLTGIVTITDVKGLPREQWAVTPVQQIMTRQPLYTVSPDDDLQTAMKLITGHDINQVLVSREGQCAGLLSRADIIGYLQLHEELGLKSRN
;
A
#
# COMPACT_ATOMS: atom_id res chain seq x y z
N LYS A 1 10.53 6.68 -9.10
CA LYS A 1 10.27 5.81 -9.46
C LYS A 1 9.43 4.96 -8.64
N ASP A 2 9.50 3.84 -8.44
CA ASP A 2 8.58 2.95 -7.79
C ASP A 2 8.98 2.61 -6.39
N HIS A 3 9.62 3.53 -5.75
CA HIS A 3 10.21 3.23 -4.47
C HIS A 3 9.24 2.76 -3.42
N GLY A 4 8.11 3.30 -3.35
CA GLY A 4 7.18 2.94 -2.31
C GLY A 4 6.24 1.81 -2.68
N ARG A 5 6.43 1.24 -3.86
CA ARG A 5 5.52 0.20 -4.28
C ARG A 5 5.60 -1.04 -3.44
N ALA A 6 4.46 -1.64 -3.23
CA ALA A 6 4.36 -2.80 -2.38
C ALA A 6 3.40 -3.78 -2.99
N VAL A 7 3.61 -5.06 -2.66
CA VAL A 7 2.74 -6.13 -3.12
C VAL A 7 2.17 -6.82 -1.89
N PRO A 8 0.85 -6.90 -1.77
CA PRO A 8 0.29 -7.62 -0.64
C PRO A 8 0.52 -9.13 -0.77
N VAL A 9 0.73 -9.77 0.35
CA VAL A 9 0.92 -11.22 0.41
C VAL A 9 -0.28 -11.80 1.12
N CYS A 10 -0.93 -12.76 0.47
CA CYS A 10 -2.12 -13.37 1.02
C CYS A 10 -1.96 -14.87 1.10
N ARG A 11 -2.62 -15.46 2.08
CA ARG A 11 -2.68 -16.91 2.20
C ARG A 11 -4.14 -17.28 2.36
N ASP A 12 -4.64 -18.11 1.46
CA ASP A 12 -6.04 -18.53 1.47
C ASP A 12 -6.98 -17.32 1.49
N GLY A 13 -6.61 -16.30 0.73
CA GLY A 13 -7.43 -15.11 0.64
C GLY A 13 -7.24 -14.11 1.76
N GLN A 14 -6.51 -14.47 2.80
CA GLN A 14 -6.30 -13.58 3.94
C GLN A 14 -4.98 -12.84 3.80
N LEU A 15 -5.01 -11.57 4.14
CA LEU A 15 -3.82 -10.73 4.08
C LEU A 15 -2.86 -11.13 5.20
N THR A 16 -1.62 -11.47 4.84
CA THR A 16 -0.64 -11.88 5.83
C THR A 16 0.57 -10.97 5.89
N GLY A 17 0.82 -10.20 4.86
CA GLY A 17 1.99 -9.33 4.87
C GLY A 17 2.06 -8.49 3.63
N ILE A 18 3.16 -7.78 3.49
CA ILE A 18 3.40 -6.90 2.37
C ILE A 18 4.88 -6.93 2.04
N VAL A 19 5.21 -6.92 0.76
CA VAL A 19 6.59 -6.95 0.29
C VAL A 19 6.84 -5.69 -0.53
N THR A 20 7.95 -5.02 -0.25
CA THR A 20 8.33 -3.83 -0.97
C THR A 20 9.63 -4.08 -1.73
N ILE A 21 9.96 -3.15 -2.63
CA ILE A 21 11.24 -3.21 -3.31
C ILE A 21 12.40 -3.17 -2.33
N THR A 22 12.25 -2.40 -1.26
CA THR A 22 13.28 -2.33 -0.24
C THR A 22 13.53 -3.70 0.38
N ASP A 23 12.46 -4.45 0.64
CA ASP A 23 12.60 -5.80 1.19
C ASP A 23 13.39 -6.70 0.26
N VAL A 24 13.10 -6.61 -1.04
CA VAL A 24 13.77 -7.44 -2.02
C VAL A 24 15.23 -7.06 -2.15
N LYS A 25 15.53 -5.78 -2.11
CA LYS A 25 16.90 -5.32 -2.26
C LYS A 25 17.80 -5.78 -1.13
N GLY A 26 17.24 -6.07 0.02
CA GLY A 26 18.01 -6.57 1.12
C GLY A 26 18.44 -8.02 0.97
N LEU A 27 18.00 -8.67 -0.08
CA LEU A 27 18.27 -10.09 -0.29
C LEU A 27 19.21 -10.26 -1.47
N PRO A 28 20.32 -11.01 -1.31
CA PRO A 28 21.23 -11.24 -2.44
C PRO A 28 20.48 -11.88 -3.61
N ARG A 29 20.84 -11.47 -4.80
CA ARG A 29 20.11 -11.91 -5.97
C ARG A 29 20.13 -13.42 -6.14
N GLU A 30 21.22 -14.05 -5.80
CA GLU A 30 21.32 -15.49 -5.96
C GLU A 30 20.41 -16.25 -5.00
N GLN A 31 19.81 -15.55 -4.04
CA GLN A 31 18.89 -16.19 -3.13
C GLN A 31 17.43 -16.01 -3.51
N TRP A 32 17.18 -15.23 -4.55
CA TRP A 32 15.79 -14.92 -4.90
C TRP A 32 15.00 -16.16 -5.25
N ALA A 33 15.63 -17.11 -5.94
CA ALA A 33 14.90 -18.28 -6.41
C ALA A 33 14.54 -19.27 -5.31
N VAL A 34 15.21 -19.15 -4.16
CA VAL A 34 15.02 -20.13 -3.08
C VAL A 34 14.43 -19.53 -1.83
N THR A 35 14.10 -18.26 -1.84
CA THR A 35 13.59 -17.58 -0.63
C THR A 35 12.09 -17.34 -0.77
N PRO A 36 11.26 -17.93 0.06
CA PRO A 36 9.84 -17.66 0.04
C PRO A 36 9.58 -16.22 0.46
N VAL A 37 8.55 -15.61 -0.13
CA VAL A 37 8.25 -14.21 0.20
C VAL A 37 7.90 -14.01 1.66
N GLN A 38 7.39 -15.04 2.32
CA GLN A 38 7.03 -14.90 3.72
C GLN A 38 8.24 -14.63 4.61
N GLN A 39 9.44 -14.91 4.13
CA GLN A 39 10.63 -14.64 4.92
C GLN A 39 11.08 -13.21 4.86
N ILE A 40 10.68 -12.47 3.84
CA ILE A 40 11.09 -11.07 3.69
C ILE A 40 9.94 -10.09 3.83
N MET A 41 8.72 -10.57 3.87
CA MET A 41 7.58 -9.66 3.94
C MET A 41 7.48 -9.01 5.31
N THR A 42 6.88 -7.84 5.33
CA THR A 42 6.55 -7.16 6.57
C THR A 42 5.20 -7.68 7.03
N ARG A 43 5.14 -8.16 8.27
CA ARG A 43 3.90 -8.72 8.79
C ARG A 43 3.13 -7.74 9.63
N GLN A 44 3.82 -6.94 10.40
CA GLN A 44 3.16 -6.04 11.33
C GLN A 44 4.02 -4.82 11.55
N PRO A 45 3.39 -3.71 11.76
CA PRO A 45 1.96 -3.50 11.65
C PRO A 45 1.54 -3.38 10.20
N LEU A 46 0.36 -3.85 9.87
CA LEU A 46 -0.20 -3.67 8.54
C LEU A 46 -1.35 -2.67 8.69
N TYR A 47 -1.24 -1.54 8.04
CA TYR A 47 -2.24 -0.50 8.12
C TYR A 47 -3.23 -0.69 6.98
N THR A 48 -4.48 -0.86 7.33
CA THR A 48 -5.50 -1.16 6.34
C THR A 48 -6.69 -0.22 6.49
N VAL A 49 -7.42 -0.08 5.41
CA VAL A 49 -8.70 0.60 5.42
C VAL A 49 -9.71 -0.30 4.74
N SER A 50 -10.97 -0.06 5.01
CA SER A 50 -12.06 -0.74 4.34
C SER A 50 -12.35 -0.05 3.01
N PRO A 51 -12.86 -0.77 2.00
CA PRO A 51 -13.28 -0.10 0.77
C PRO A 51 -14.31 1.00 0.98
N ASP A 52 -15.04 0.94 2.09
CA ASP A 52 -16.06 1.94 2.38
C ASP A 52 -15.53 3.14 3.16
N ASP A 53 -14.28 3.09 3.60
CA ASP A 53 -13.69 4.23 4.29
C ASP A 53 -13.45 5.34 3.29
N ASP A 54 -13.47 6.57 3.78
CA ASP A 54 -13.22 7.69 2.88
C ASP A 54 -11.72 7.94 2.73
N LEU A 55 -11.42 8.77 1.75
CA LEU A 55 -10.03 9.04 1.41
C LEU A 55 -9.29 9.75 2.54
N GLN A 56 -10.00 10.57 3.28
CA GLN A 56 -9.40 11.28 4.38
C GLN A 56 -8.89 10.31 5.46
N THR A 57 -9.63 9.25 5.70
CA THR A 57 -9.19 8.23 6.64
C THR A 57 -7.89 7.58 6.18
N ALA A 58 -7.79 7.27 4.90
CA ALA A 58 -6.56 6.70 4.38
C ALA A 58 -5.40 7.68 4.49
N MET A 59 -5.65 8.95 4.22
CA MET A 59 -4.61 9.96 4.32
C MET A 59 -4.10 10.12 5.74
N LYS A 60 -4.99 10.04 6.71
CA LYS A 60 -4.58 10.15 8.10
C LYS A 60 -3.64 9.01 8.49
N LEU A 61 -3.91 7.82 7.99
CA LEU A 61 -3.02 6.70 8.27
C LEU A 61 -1.66 6.92 7.63
N ILE A 62 -1.66 7.36 6.38
CA ILE A 62 -0.41 7.54 5.64
C ILE A 62 0.45 8.60 6.29
N THR A 63 -0.13 9.75 6.62
CA THR A 63 0.66 10.83 7.20
C THR A 63 0.98 10.58 8.67
N GLY A 64 0.07 9.97 9.40
CA GLY A 64 0.29 9.73 10.82
C GLY A 64 1.35 8.70 11.11
N HIS A 65 1.53 7.75 10.20
CA HIS A 65 2.52 6.70 10.38
C HIS A 65 3.68 6.82 9.43
N ASP A 66 3.67 7.86 8.61
CA ASP A 66 4.75 8.13 7.65
C ASP A 66 5.01 6.91 6.77
N ILE A 67 3.95 6.36 6.23
CA ILE A 67 4.03 5.21 5.34
C ILE A 67 3.66 5.62 3.94
N ASN A 68 3.95 4.78 2.98
CA ASN A 68 3.75 5.11 1.57
C ASN A 68 2.50 4.48 0.98
N GLN A 69 1.90 3.55 1.66
CA GLN A 69 0.71 2.88 1.14
C GLN A 69 -0.10 2.30 2.29
N VAL A 70 -1.39 2.14 2.05
CA VAL A 70 -2.25 1.39 2.94
C VAL A 70 -2.93 0.31 2.12
N LEU A 71 -3.24 -0.79 2.78
CA LEU A 71 -3.92 -1.88 2.13
C LEU A 71 -5.41 -1.69 2.27
N VAL A 72 -6.14 -2.00 1.22
CA VAL A 72 -7.59 -1.96 1.27
C VAL A 72 -8.05 -3.39 1.47
N SER A 73 -8.72 -3.66 2.57
CA SER A 73 -9.14 -5.02 2.86
C SER A 73 -10.59 -5.04 3.31
N ARG A 74 -11.26 -6.12 2.95
CA ARG A 74 -12.63 -6.35 3.36
C ARG A 74 -12.67 -7.68 4.08
N GLU A 75 -12.99 -7.64 5.36
CA GLU A 75 -13.10 -8.84 6.18
C GLU A 75 -11.83 -9.69 6.13
N GLY A 76 -10.69 -9.01 6.21
CA GLY A 76 -9.41 -9.70 6.21
C GLY A 76 -8.87 -10.05 4.84
N GLN A 77 -9.66 -9.89 3.81
CA GLN A 77 -9.24 -10.23 2.45
C GLN A 77 -8.76 -9.01 1.71
N CYS A 78 -7.66 -9.16 1.00
CA CYS A 78 -7.06 -8.06 0.28
C CYS A 78 -7.94 -7.66 -0.90
N ALA A 79 -8.36 -6.40 -0.93
CA ALA A 79 -9.17 -5.88 -2.02
C ALA A 79 -8.38 -4.92 -2.90
N GLY A 80 -7.30 -4.37 -2.39
CA GLY A 80 -6.51 -3.45 -3.19
C GLY A 80 -5.42 -2.79 -2.37
N LEU A 81 -4.77 -1.84 -3.01
CA LEU A 81 -3.66 -1.10 -2.42
C LEU A 81 -3.82 0.35 -2.81
N LEU A 82 -3.62 1.23 -1.85
CA LEU A 82 -3.70 2.66 -2.10
C LEU A 82 -2.39 3.29 -1.69
N SER A 83 -1.71 3.96 -2.60
CA SER A 83 -0.41 4.53 -2.32
C SER A 83 -0.51 6.04 -2.13
N ARG A 84 0.48 6.58 -1.42
CA ARG A 84 0.58 8.02 -1.24
C ARG A 84 0.66 8.71 -2.60
N ALA A 85 1.42 8.15 -3.52
CA ALA A 85 1.56 8.75 -4.85
C ALA A 85 0.24 8.78 -5.60
N ASP A 86 -0.55 7.71 -5.48
CA ASP A 86 -1.85 7.68 -6.13
C ASP A 86 -2.76 8.78 -5.61
N ILE A 87 -2.75 8.98 -4.30
CA ILE A 87 -3.60 10.00 -3.69
C ILE A 87 -3.17 11.38 -4.12
N ILE A 88 -1.87 11.63 -4.10
CA ILE A 88 -1.35 12.93 -4.49
C ILE A 88 -1.67 13.20 -5.95
N GLY A 89 -1.50 12.19 -6.80
CA GLY A 89 -1.82 12.35 -8.21
C GLY A 89 -3.29 12.67 -8.43
N TYR A 90 -4.15 12.00 -7.69
CA TYR A 90 -5.58 12.28 -7.80
C TYR A 90 -5.90 13.71 -7.40
N LEU A 91 -5.31 14.18 -6.31
CA LEU A 91 -5.56 15.53 -5.83
C LEU A 91 -5.05 16.56 -6.81
N GLN A 92 -3.90 16.32 -7.41
CA GLN A 92 -3.36 17.25 -8.40
C GLN A 92 -4.25 17.33 -9.63
N LEU A 93 -4.74 16.18 -10.07
CA LEU A 93 -5.63 16.17 -11.22
C LEU A 93 -6.90 16.93 -10.93
N HIS A 94 -7.44 16.78 -9.74
CA HIS A 94 -8.62 17.52 -9.34
C HIS A 94 -8.39 19.02 -9.45
N GLU A 95 -7.26 19.48 -8.97
CA GLU A 95 -6.94 20.90 -9.03
C GLU A 95 -6.76 21.39 -10.45
N GLU A 96 -6.06 20.59 -11.26
CA GLU A 96 -5.80 20.99 -12.63
C GLU A 96 -7.08 21.10 -13.44
N LEU A 97 -8.04 20.28 -13.14
CA LEU A 97 -9.30 20.32 -13.86
C LEU A 97 -10.24 21.38 -13.33
N GLY A 98 -9.85 22.09 -12.29
CA GLY A 98 -10.69 23.14 -11.74
C GLY A 98 -11.89 22.63 -10.97
N LEU A 99 -11.84 21.40 -10.57
CA LEU A 99 -12.99 20.79 -9.89
C LEU A 99 -13.22 21.37 -8.52
N LYS A 100 -12.21 21.99 -7.98
CA LYS A 100 -12.36 22.65 -6.71
C LYS A 100 -13.36 23.77 -6.76
N SER A 101 -13.67 24.21 -7.93
CA SER A 101 -14.57 25.35 -8.02
C SER A 101 -15.95 25.01 -7.57
N ARG A 102 -16.12 23.81 -7.34
CA ARG A 102 -17.27 23.55 -6.95
C ARG A 102 -17.47 23.99 -5.68
N ASN A 103 -17.20 24.49 -5.29
CA ASN A 103 -17.26 25.06 -4.21
C ASN A 103 -17.47 25.59 -3.87
#